data_ef69eccfa3c929e32ef5bf2279528028
#
_entry.id   ef69eccfa3c929e32ef5bf2279528028
#
_cell.length_a   1.000
_cell.length_b   1.000
_cell.length_c   1.000
_cell.angle_alpha   90.00
_cell.angle_beta   90.00
_cell.angle_gamma   90.00
#
_symmetry.space_group_name_H-M   'P 1'
#
loop_
_entity.id
_entity.type
_entity.pdbx_description
1 polymer ?
#
loop_
_entity_poly.entity_id
_entity_poly.type
_entity_poly.pdbx_seq_one_letter_code
_entity_poly.pdbx_strand_id
1 'polypeptide(L)'
;VPAYAGIPVTPRNFASSVHIITGHKKADENDALDFTALSQLEGTLVFLMGVSALDNICSGLVQAGKSTDTPAAILEQGTTAHQRRIVADLKTLPEKAKQANIQTPAIIVVGTVCTLAEQFAWAEKRPLGQSRIIVTRPRQLISSFSKKLRDLGADVIELPAIRTEEIAENPALDHQLQHLHQVHWLVFTSAAGVTVFFQRLKAQHIDIRTLAHLKFAAIGRATQKAIEAYGIFTDYIPEIYHAEALAQGLVKHVKQGETVLLPRAMEGTPCLTEILENHNISYIDLPVYRTVYKTPVPCSLENVDAVAFTSASTVRGFCNAMQNQSFTHLRAYCIGNQTADEAKRLGFANCIIAKEATIDSLVQIIVETETAKKERI
;
A
#
# COMPACT_ATOMS: atom_id res chain seq x y z
N VAL A 1 -0.12 11.36 -18.94
CA VAL A 1 -0.15 12.58 -18.09
C VAL A 1 -1.40 13.41 -18.38
N PRO A 2 -1.69 13.92 -19.60
CA PRO A 2 -2.83 14.82 -19.81
C PRO A 2 -4.18 14.22 -19.35
N ALA A 3 -4.48 12.97 -19.70
CA ALA A 3 -5.72 12.30 -19.30
C ALA A 3 -5.91 12.22 -17.78
N TYR A 4 -4.82 12.01 -17.01
CA TYR A 4 -4.85 12.04 -15.54
C TYR A 4 -5.16 13.43 -14.98
N ALA A 5 -4.74 14.48 -15.69
CA ALA A 5 -5.04 15.86 -15.35
C ALA A 5 -6.38 16.34 -15.91
N GLY A 6 -7.24 15.43 -16.37
CA GLY A 6 -8.55 15.79 -16.94
C GLY A 6 -8.49 16.40 -18.34
N ILE A 7 -7.38 16.28 -19.06
CA ILE A 7 -7.21 16.86 -20.40
C ILE A 7 -7.12 15.73 -21.44
N PRO A 8 -8.21 15.32 -22.07
CA PRO A 8 -8.17 14.39 -23.18
C PRO A 8 -7.53 15.08 -24.38
N VAL A 9 -6.61 14.40 -25.08
CA VAL A 9 -5.79 15.07 -26.11
C VAL A 9 -6.43 15.12 -27.51
N THR A 10 -7.38 14.21 -27.80
CA THR A 10 -8.08 14.16 -29.10
C THR A 10 -9.59 13.87 -28.94
N PRO A 11 -10.34 14.61 -28.09
CA PRO A 11 -11.77 14.40 -27.96
C PRO A 11 -12.49 15.00 -29.17
N ARG A 12 -13.61 14.39 -29.59
CA ARG A 12 -14.44 14.90 -30.69
C ARG A 12 -14.86 16.35 -30.42
N ASN A 13 -14.88 17.16 -31.45
CA ASN A 13 -15.20 18.57 -31.45
C ASN A 13 -14.17 19.52 -30.82
N PHE A 14 -13.04 19.02 -30.31
CA PHE A 14 -11.97 19.85 -29.73
C PHE A 14 -10.66 19.73 -30.49
N ALA A 15 -10.21 18.50 -30.78
CA ALA A 15 -8.95 18.28 -31.49
C ALA A 15 -8.97 16.94 -32.26
N SER A 16 -8.47 16.97 -33.49
CA SER A 16 -8.33 15.78 -34.37
C SER A 16 -6.96 15.12 -34.31
N SER A 17 -5.96 15.82 -33.74
CA SER A 17 -4.58 15.36 -33.67
C SER A 17 -3.91 15.76 -32.37
N VAL A 18 -2.80 15.10 -32.04
CA VAL A 18 -1.88 15.49 -30.95
C VAL A 18 -0.46 15.50 -31.47
N HIS A 19 0.27 16.54 -31.13
CA HIS A 19 1.67 16.74 -31.52
C HIS A 19 2.52 16.80 -30.26
N ILE A 20 3.50 15.88 -30.16
CA ILE A 20 4.42 15.81 -29.03
C ILE A 20 5.75 16.43 -29.47
N ILE A 21 6.17 17.47 -28.76
CA ILE A 21 7.29 18.32 -29.14
C ILE A 21 8.28 18.37 -27.96
N THR A 22 9.59 18.30 -28.24
CA THR A 22 10.61 18.56 -27.22
C THR A 22 10.79 20.08 -27.12
N GLY A 23 10.45 20.67 -25.98
CA GLY A 23 10.46 22.12 -25.75
C GLY A 23 11.84 22.75 -25.57
N HIS A 24 12.87 21.94 -25.30
CA HIS A 24 14.25 22.40 -25.15
C HIS A 24 15.19 21.42 -25.86
N LYS A 25 16.04 21.94 -26.77
CA LYS A 25 17.12 21.20 -27.42
C LYS A 25 18.46 21.59 -26.80
N LYS A 26 19.53 20.79 -27.00
CA LYS A 26 20.88 21.11 -26.53
C LYS A 26 21.36 22.43 -27.13
N ALA A 27 22.13 23.20 -26.35
CA ALA A 27 22.60 24.56 -26.69
C ALA A 27 23.42 24.67 -27.97
N ASP A 28 23.90 23.57 -28.55
CA ASP A 28 24.77 23.53 -29.71
C ASP A 28 24.05 23.33 -31.06
N GLU A 29 22.73 23.17 -31.08
CA GLU A 29 21.99 22.99 -32.33
C GLU A 29 21.22 24.27 -32.70
N ASN A 30 21.51 24.80 -33.87
CA ASN A 30 20.84 25.94 -34.54
C ASN A 30 19.36 25.71 -34.88
N ASP A 31 18.71 24.80 -34.20
CA ASP A 31 17.38 24.26 -34.51
C ASP A 31 16.38 24.79 -33.49
N ALA A 32 16.06 26.08 -33.56
CA ALA A 32 14.97 26.69 -32.82
C ALA A 32 13.63 26.01 -33.19
N LEU A 33 12.67 25.98 -32.25
CA LEU A 33 11.32 25.52 -32.57
C LEU A 33 10.74 26.36 -33.71
N ASP A 34 10.23 25.69 -34.73
CA ASP A 34 9.53 26.38 -35.82
C ASP A 34 8.10 26.76 -35.34
N PHE A 35 8.00 27.89 -34.65
CA PHE A 35 6.75 28.40 -34.16
C PHE A 35 5.77 28.72 -35.28
N THR A 36 6.22 29.04 -36.50
CA THR A 36 5.37 29.29 -37.66
C THR A 36 4.61 28.03 -38.03
N ALA A 37 5.33 26.92 -38.20
CA ALA A 37 4.71 25.63 -38.45
C ALA A 37 3.81 25.18 -37.29
N LEU A 38 4.27 25.33 -36.03
CA LEU A 38 3.50 24.91 -34.86
C LEU A 38 2.22 25.74 -34.65
N SER A 39 2.22 27.03 -35.02
CA SER A 39 1.05 27.89 -34.88
C SER A 39 -0.07 27.51 -35.83
N GLN A 40 0.23 26.90 -36.97
CA GLN A 40 -0.75 26.45 -37.97
C GLN A 40 -1.44 25.11 -37.61
N LEU A 41 -0.90 24.38 -36.64
CA LEU A 41 -1.50 23.11 -36.22
C LEU A 41 -2.76 23.35 -35.43
N GLU A 42 -3.86 22.71 -35.87
CA GLU A 42 -5.19 22.78 -35.21
C GLU A 42 -5.36 21.78 -34.05
N GLY A 43 -4.41 20.85 -33.90
CA GLY A 43 -4.44 19.83 -32.88
C GLY A 43 -3.97 20.29 -31.49
N THR A 44 -3.91 19.35 -30.58
CA THR A 44 -3.32 19.57 -29.25
C THR A 44 -1.80 19.52 -29.34
N LEU A 45 -1.14 20.56 -28.84
CA LEU A 45 0.33 20.58 -28.73
C LEU A 45 0.73 20.17 -27.31
N VAL A 46 1.68 19.24 -27.19
CA VAL A 46 2.23 18.77 -25.92
C VAL A 46 3.73 18.96 -25.94
N PHE A 47 4.24 19.88 -25.10
CA PHE A 47 5.66 20.14 -25.00
C PHE A 47 6.24 19.38 -23.80
N LEU A 48 7.25 18.55 -24.08
CA LEU A 48 8.08 17.88 -23.09
C LEU A 48 9.35 18.69 -22.83
N MET A 49 9.89 18.66 -21.62
CA MET A 49 11.10 19.40 -21.22
C MET A 49 11.03 20.91 -21.51
N GLY A 50 9.82 21.50 -21.42
CA GLY A 50 9.57 22.88 -21.81
C GLY A 50 9.48 23.88 -20.66
N VAL A 51 9.67 23.46 -19.38
CA VAL A 51 9.43 24.35 -18.22
C VAL A 51 10.32 25.59 -18.26
N SER A 52 11.62 25.43 -18.50
CA SER A 52 12.57 26.52 -18.63
C SER A 52 12.35 27.40 -19.88
N ALA A 53 11.67 26.87 -20.89
CA ALA A 53 11.34 27.56 -22.13
C ALA A 53 9.87 28.03 -22.19
N LEU A 54 9.11 27.99 -21.09
CA LEU A 54 7.67 28.27 -21.06
C LEU A 54 7.34 29.66 -21.63
N ASP A 55 8.07 30.69 -21.21
CA ASP A 55 7.91 32.06 -21.72
C ASP A 55 8.13 32.11 -23.24
N ASN A 56 9.18 31.47 -23.74
CA ASN A 56 9.52 31.42 -25.15
C ASN A 56 8.48 30.63 -25.96
N ILE A 57 8.00 29.49 -25.43
CA ILE A 57 6.98 28.67 -26.09
C ILE A 57 5.67 29.48 -26.23
N CYS A 58 5.22 30.12 -25.17
CA CYS A 58 3.99 30.89 -25.20
C CYS A 58 4.10 32.13 -26.10
N SER A 59 5.17 32.91 -25.93
CA SER A 59 5.38 34.10 -26.74
C SER A 59 5.66 33.77 -28.22
N GLY A 60 6.43 32.73 -28.51
CA GLY A 60 6.71 32.29 -29.86
C GLY A 60 5.46 31.84 -30.63
N LEU A 61 4.58 31.08 -30.00
CA LEU A 61 3.29 30.69 -30.61
C LEU A 61 2.41 31.89 -30.88
N VAL A 62 2.34 32.87 -29.97
CA VAL A 62 1.57 34.09 -30.16
C VAL A 62 2.14 34.95 -31.27
N GLN A 63 3.46 35.18 -31.30
CA GLN A 63 4.12 35.93 -32.37
C GLN A 63 3.95 35.29 -33.74
N ALA A 64 3.86 33.96 -33.78
CA ALA A 64 3.60 33.20 -35.00
C ALA A 64 2.10 33.13 -35.41
N GLY A 65 1.20 33.80 -34.67
CA GLY A 65 -0.19 33.99 -35.06
C GLY A 65 -1.25 33.20 -34.26
N LYS A 66 -0.86 32.41 -33.23
CA LYS A 66 -1.87 31.84 -32.31
C LYS A 66 -2.46 32.93 -31.41
N SER A 67 -3.77 32.84 -31.17
CA SER A 67 -4.44 33.77 -30.25
C SER A 67 -3.84 33.73 -28.84
N THR A 68 -3.67 34.92 -28.24
CA THR A 68 -3.29 35.06 -26.81
C THR A 68 -4.19 34.31 -25.87
N ASP A 69 -5.48 34.18 -26.20
CA ASP A 69 -6.51 33.53 -25.40
C ASP A 69 -6.59 32.02 -25.67
N THR A 70 -5.66 31.45 -26.47
CA THR A 70 -5.60 29.99 -26.68
C THR A 70 -5.40 29.29 -25.36
N PRO A 71 -6.32 28.37 -24.98
CA PRO A 71 -6.21 27.65 -23.72
C PRO A 71 -4.91 26.84 -23.64
N ALA A 72 -4.27 26.89 -22.49
CA ALA A 72 -3.04 26.18 -22.23
C ALA A 72 -3.00 25.70 -20.77
N ALA A 73 -2.24 24.65 -20.51
CA ALA A 73 -2.04 24.10 -19.17
C ALA A 73 -0.58 23.67 -18.96
N ILE A 74 -0.12 23.76 -17.73
CA ILE A 74 1.11 23.11 -17.28
C ILE A 74 0.77 22.05 -16.24
N LEU A 75 1.32 20.86 -16.43
CA LEU A 75 1.04 19.66 -15.64
C LEU A 75 2.34 19.19 -15.00
N GLU A 76 2.46 19.43 -13.70
CA GLU A 76 3.63 19.08 -12.91
C GLU A 76 3.44 17.72 -12.27
N GLN A 77 4.50 16.90 -12.20
CA GLN A 77 4.52 15.57 -11.60
C GLN A 77 3.33 14.68 -12.00
N GLY A 78 2.95 14.76 -13.25
CA GLY A 78 1.75 14.09 -13.76
C GLY A 78 1.71 12.59 -13.49
N THR A 79 0.55 12.08 -13.11
CA THR A 79 0.24 10.68 -12.73
C THR A 79 0.75 10.26 -11.35
N THR A 80 1.37 11.14 -10.59
CA THR A 80 1.78 10.90 -9.21
C THR A 80 0.77 11.45 -8.21
N ALA A 81 0.93 11.14 -6.92
CA ALA A 81 0.14 11.74 -5.84
C ALA A 81 0.33 13.27 -5.71
N HIS A 82 1.43 13.79 -6.21
CA HIS A 82 1.79 15.21 -6.14
C HIS A 82 1.51 15.96 -7.45
N GLN A 83 0.69 15.36 -8.33
CA GLN A 83 0.29 16.03 -9.56
C GLN A 83 -0.38 17.38 -9.25
N ARG A 84 0.15 18.44 -9.87
CA ARG A 84 -0.49 19.75 -9.89
C ARG A 84 -0.76 20.15 -11.34
N ARG A 85 -1.83 20.88 -11.56
CA ARG A 85 -2.12 21.48 -12.86
C ARG A 85 -2.45 22.94 -12.70
N ILE A 86 -2.03 23.72 -13.67
CA ILE A 86 -2.45 25.11 -13.84
C ILE A 86 -3.04 25.21 -15.23
N VAL A 87 -4.28 25.66 -15.30
CA VAL A 87 -4.98 25.95 -16.55
C VAL A 87 -5.09 27.45 -16.71
N ALA A 88 -4.75 27.94 -17.89
CA ALA A 88 -4.73 29.34 -18.24
C ALA A 88 -4.89 29.50 -19.77
N ASP A 89 -4.45 30.60 -20.31
CA ASP A 89 -4.22 30.88 -21.73
C ASP A 89 -2.74 31.14 -21.99
N LEU A 90 -2.35 31.24 -23.27
CA LEU A 90 -0.96 31.49 -23.67
C LEU A 90 -0.39 32.77 -23.08
N LYS A 91 -1.21 33.79 -22.86
CA LYS A 91 -0.81 35.09 -22.31
C LYS A 91 -0.47 35.00 -20.83
N THR A 92 -1.26 34.26 -20.05
CA THR A 92 -1.20 34.28 -18.58
C THR A 92 -0.54 33.05 -17.97
N LEU A 93 -0.39 31.96 -18.72
CA LEU A 93 0.19 30.72 -18.21
C LEU A 93 1.62 30.90 -17.64
N PRO A 94 2.54 31.66 -18.29
CA PRO A 94 3.89 31.82 -17.75
C PRO A 94 3.91 32.47 -16.37
N GLU A 95 3.12 33.53 -16.19
CA GLU A 95 3.05 34.23 -14.91
C GLU A 95 2.43 33.37 -13.81
N LYS A 96 1.30 32.67 -14.12
CA LYS A 96 0.66 31.76 -13.17
C LYS A 96 1.58 30.59 -12.77
N ALA A 97 2.36 30.07 -13.70
CA ALA A 97 3.31 29.00 -13.43
C ALA A 97 4.45 29.46 -12.49
N LYS A 98 4.95 30.71 -12.66
CA LYS A 98 5.92 31.33 -11.77
C LYS A 98 5.36 31.55 -10.37
N GLN A 99 4.16 32.14 -10.27
CA GLN A 99 3.47 32.35 -8.98
C GLN A 99 3.25 31.06 -8.20
N ALA A 100 2.91 29.98 -8.91
CA ALA A 100 2.72 28.66 -8.32
C ALA A 100 4.03 27.88 -8.09
N ASN A 101 5.18 28.47 -8.43
CA ASN A 101 6.50 27.85 -8.30
C ASN A 101 6.54 26.43 -8.92
N ILE A 102 6.09 26.29 -10.18
CA ILE A 102 6.09 25.02 -10.90
C ILE A 102 7.51 24.54 -11.13
N GLN A 103 7.76 23.28 -10.82
CA GLN A 103 9.04 22.60 -10.94
C GLN A 103 9.01 21.48 -11.98
N THR A 104 10.19 21.00 -12.36
CA THR A 104 10.32 19.77 -13.15
C THR A 104 10.17 18.53 -12.27
N PRO A 105 9.64 17.42 -12.79
CA PRO A 105 9.19 17.22 -14.17
C PRO A 105 7.79 17.78 -14.43
N ALA A 106 7.63 18.53 -15.53
CA ALA A 106 6.33 19.00 -15.96
C ALA A 106 6.22 19.00 -17.50
N ILE A 107 4.99 19.00 -18.00
CA ILE A 107 4.67 19.13 -19.42
C ILE A 107 3.73 20.31 -19.66
N ILE A 108 3.80 20.91 -20.85
CA ILE A 108 2.91 21.98 -21.25
C ILE A 108 1.96 21.42 -22.30
N VAL A 109 0.68 21.73 -22.17
CA VAL A 109 -0.39 21.35 -23.12
C VAL A 109 -1.03 22.63 -23.64
N VAL A 110 -1.14 22.76 -24.98
CA VAL A 110 -1.74 23.92 -25.62
C VAL A 110 -2.87 23.45 -26.53
N GLY A 111 -4.04 24.05 -26.40
CA GLY A 111 -5.23 23.77 -27.22
C GLY A 111 -6.52 23.85 -26.42
N THR A 112 -7.62 23.92 -27.14
CA THR A 112 -8.99 24.01 -26.56
C THR A 112 -9.33 22.87 -25.60
N VAL A 113 -8.66 21.72 -25.72
CA VAL A 113 -8.79 20.58 -24.81
C VAL A 113 -8.50 20.92 -23.34
N CYS A 114 -7.69 21.96 -23.09
CA CYS A 114 -7.37 22.40 -21.73
C CYS A 114 -8.59 22.94 -20.98
N THR A 115 -9.63 23.41 -21.67
CA THR A 115 -10.89 23.84 -21.04
C THR A 115 -11.67 22.71 -20.39
N LEU A 116 -11.37 21.47 -20.77
CA LEU A 116 -12.04 20.28 -20.24
C LEU A 116 -11.46 19.80 -18.90
N ALA A 117 -10.35 20.38 -18.45
CA ALA A 117 -9.59 19.91 -17.29
C ALA A 117 -10.43 19.75 -16.02
N GLU A 118 -11.32 20.70 -15.71
CA GLU A 118 -12.19 20.62 -14.53
C GLU A 118 -13.30 19.58 -14.69
N GLN A 119 -13.90 19.51 -15.89
CA GLN A 119 -14.97 18.56 -16.17
C GLN A 119 -14.51 17.12 -16.01
N PHE A 120 -13.30 16.82 -16.43
CA PHE A 120 -12.71 15.49 -16.41
C PHE A 120 -11.68 15.28 -15.31
N ALA A 121 -11.70 16.03 -14.22
CA ALA A 121 -10.79 15.94 -13.07
C ALA A 121 -10.98 14.63 -12.23
N TRP A 122 -11.07 13.48 -12.88
CA TRP A 122 -11.43 12.22 -12.25
C TRP A 122 -10.35 11.69 -11.28
N ALA A 123 -9.07 11.86 -11.60
CA ALA A 123 -7.99 11.34 -10.79
C ALA A 123 -7.85 12.09 -9.45
N GLU A 124 -8.01 13.42 -9.47
CA GLU A 124 -7.94 14.28 -8.30
C GLU A 124 -9.15 14.11 -7.37
N LYS A 125 -10.31 13.73 -7.93
CA LYS A 125 -11.56 13.48 -7.19
C LYS A 125 -11.61 12.10 -6.51
N ARG A 126 -10.64 11.22 -6.76
CA ARG A 126 -10.59 9.92 -6.08
C ARG A 126 -10.30 10.11 -4.59
N PRO A 127 -10.87 9.26 -3.71
CA PRO A 127 -10.73 9.41 -2.24
C PRO A 127 -9.28 9.56 -1.79
N LEU A 128 -8.37 8.74 -2.33
CA LEU A 128 -6.95 8.74 -2.02
C LEU A 128 -6.08 9.38 -3.10
N GLY A 129 -6.67 10.03 -4.12
CA GLY A 129 -5.91 10.84 -5.08
C GLY A 129 -5.10 11.89 -4.31
N GLN A 130 -3.83 12.10 -4.60
CA GLN A 130 -2.89 12.97 -3.88
C GLN A 130 -2.35 12.40 -2.55
N SER A 131 -2.58 11.12 -2.23
CA SER A 131 -1.97 10.47 -1.07
C SER A 131 -0.92 9.47 -1.50
N ARG A 132 0.31 9.59 -0.98
CA ARG A 132 1.39 8.62 -1.18
C ARG A 132 1.56 7.78 0.08
N ILE A 133 1.34 6.48 -0.04
CA ILE A 133 1.25 5.56 1.09
C ILE A 133 2.23 4.40 0.91
N ILE A 134 3.07 4.15 1.91
CA ILE A 134 3.93 2.95 1.97
C ILE A 134 3.13 1.80 2.57
N VAL A 135 3.19 0.62 1.93
CA VAL A 135 2.63 -0.64 2.42
C VAL A 135 3.75 -1.63 2.72
N THR A 136 3.82 -2.12 3.96
CA THR A 136 4.96 -2.87 4.50
C THR A 136 4.75 -4.38 4.62
N ARG A 137 3.64 -4.91 4.11
CA ARG A 137 3.30 -6.34 4.20
C ARG A 137 4.31 -7.25 3.49
N PRO A 138 4.41 -8.53 3.89
CA PRO A 138 5.16 -9.54 3.11
C PRO A 138 4.68 -9.60 1.65
N ARG A 139 5.62 -9.80 0.72
CA ARG A 139 5.38 -9.69 -0.74
C ARG A 139 4.20 -10.53 -1.25
N GLN A 140 3.95 -11.69 -0.66
CA GLN A 140 2.84 -12.57 -1.04
C GLN A 140 1.44 -12.02 -0.68
N LEU A 141 1.37 -11.12 0.31
CA LEU A 141 0.12 -10.55 0.85
C LEU A 141 -0.07 -9.08 0.49
N ILE A 142 0.95 -8.45 -0.11
CA ILE A 142 0.96 -7.00 -0.37
C ILE A 142 0.02 -6.62 -1.51
N SER A 143 -0.06 -7.44 -2.55
CA SER A 143 -0.71 -7.12 -3.83
C SER A 143 -2.19 -6.76 -3.69
N SER A 144 -2.96 -7.52 -2.89
CA SER A 144 -4.40 -7.26 -2.72
C SER A 144 -4.67 -5.97 -1.96
N PHE A 145 -3.88 -5.66 -0.93
CA PHE A 145 -4.00 -4.42 -0.16
C PHE A 145 -3.58 -3.21 -0.98
N SER A 146 -2.42 -3.29 -1.64
CA SER A 146 -1.93 -2.24 -2.53
C SER A 146 -2.91 -1.96 -3.67
N LYS A 147 -3.52 -3.02 -4.23
CA LYS A 147 -4.54 -2.85 -5.28
C LYS A 147 -5.74 -2.05 -4.77
N LYS A 148 -6.29 -2.38 -3.59
CA LYS A 148 -7.42 -1.62 -3.01
C LYS A 148 -7.09 -0.13 -2.84
N LEU A 149 -5.89 0.19 -2.35
CA LEU A 149 -5.47 1.59 -2.19
C LEU A 149 -5.28 2.30 -3.55
N ARG A 150 -4.66 1.63 -4.53
CA ARG A 150 -4.50 2.16 -5.89
C ARG A 150 -5.85 2.35 -6.59
N ASP A 151 -6.79 1.42 -6.42
CA ASP A 151 -8.14 1.53 -6.97
C ASP A 151 -8.88 2.75 -6.40
N LEU A 152 -8.53 3.19 -5.20
CA LEU A 152 -9.03 4.42 -4.56
C LEU A 152 -8.21 5.68 -4.91
N GLY A 153 -7.13 5.53 -5.69
CA GLY A 153 -6.35 6.65 -6.21
C GLY A 153 -5.00 6.89 -5.55
N ALA A 154 -4.63 6.14 -4.51
CA ALA A 154 -3.35 6.33 -3.85
C ALA A 154 -2.15 6.00 -4.76
N ASP A 155 -1.07 6.75 -4.58
CA ASP A 155 0.27 6.38 -5.02
C ASP A 155 0.88 5.44 -3.96
N VAL A 156 0.97 4.15 -4.29
CA VAL A 156 1.36 3.12 -3.33
C VAL A 156 2.78 2.64 -3.58
N ILE A 157 3.64 2.84 -2.59
CA ILE A 157 4.99 2.27 -2.54
C ILE A 157 4.92 0.94 -1.80
N GLU A 158 5.26 -0.15 -2.47
CA GLU A 158 5.35 -1.47 -1.85
C GLU A 158 6.75 -1.67 -1.28
N LEU A 159 6.84 -1.68 0.06
CA LEU A 159 8.08 -1.89 0.80
C LEU A 159 7.95 -3.12 1.70
N PRO A 160 8.12 -4.35 1.17
CA PRO A 160 7.99 -5.56 1.96
C PRO A 160 9.14 -5.65 2.98
N ALA A 161 8.89 -5.15 4.18
CA ALA A 161 9.88 -5.00 5.26
C ALA A 161 10.23 -6.32 5.95
N ILE A 162 9.36 -7.34 5.82
CA ILE A 162 9.54 -8.66 6.43
C ILE A 162 9.25 -9.77 5.44
N ARG A 163 9.79 -10.94 5.70
CA ARG A 163 9.37 -12.21 5.10
C ARG A 163 9.19 -13.27 6.18
N THR A 164 8.29 -14.18 5.94
CA THR A 164 8.13 -15.39 6.75
C THR A 164 9.03 -16.47 6.15
N GLU A 165 9.88 -17.09 6.97
CA GLU A 165 10.67 -18.24 6.59
C GLU A 165 10.24 -19.46 7.41
N GLU A 166 9.95 -20.55 6.72
CA GLU A 166 9.76 -21.85 7.35
C GLU A 166 11.05 -22.28 8.06
N ILE A 167 10.92 -22.93 9.21
CA ILE A 167 12.03 -23.62 9.86
C ILE A 167 12.21 -24.95 9.14
N ALA A 168 13.09 -24.97 8.13
CA ALA A 168 13.24 -26.09 7.20
C ALA A 168 13.63 -27.40 7.91
N GLU A 169 14.58 -27.33 8.82
CA GLU A 169 14.96 -28.45 9.69
C GLU A 169 14.22 -28.31 11.03
N ASN A 170 13.09 -28.99 11.16
CA ASN A 170 12.25 -28.92 12.35
C ASN A 170 11.86 -30.32 12.84
N PRO A 171 12.79 -31.02 13.51
CA PRO A 171 12.54 -32.36 14.06
C PRO A 171 11.35 -32.39 15.05
N ALA A 172 11.12 -31.28 15.78
CA ALA A 172 9.98 -31.18 16.71
C ALA A 172 8.65 -31.20 15.96
N LEU A 173 8.53 -30.47 14.84
CA LEU A 173 7.36 -30.52 13.99
C LEU A 173 7.19 -31.92 13.38
N ASP A 174 8.26 -32.50 12.85
CA ASP A 174 8.22 -33.84 12.26
C ASP A 174 7.76 -34.90 13.26
N HIS A 175 8.28 -34.84 14.48
CA HIS A 175 7.86 -35.73 15.57
C HIS A 175 6.37 -35.54 15.92
N GLN A 176 5.92 -34.28 16.04
CA GLN A 176 4.50 -34.02 16.38
C GLN A 176 3.55 -34.47 15.27
N LEU A 177 3.91 -34.34 14.00
CA LEU A 177 3.11 -34.82 12.88
C LEU A 177 2.88 -36.35 12.90
N GLN A 178 3.84 -37.12 13.43
CA GLN A 178 3.70 -38.56 13.61
C GLN A 178 2.86 -38.93 14.85
N HIS A 179 2.67 -37.99 15.80
CA HIS A 179 2.00 -38.19 17.08
C HIS A 179 0.72 -37.37 17.25
N LEU A 180 0.10 -36.96 16.15
CA LEU A 180 -1.13 -36.14 16.17
C LEU A 180 -2.28 -36.80 16.92
N HIS A 181 -2.31 -38.13 17.02
CA HIS A 181 -3.30 -38.88 17.81
C HIS A 181 -3.30 -38.56 19.32
N GLN A 182 -2.22 -37.93 19.84
CA GLN A 182 -2.09 -37.48 21.22
C GLN A 182 -2.58 -36.04 21.45
N VAL A 183 -2.92 -35.34 20.36
CA VAL A 183 -3.37 -33.95 20.35
C VAL A 183 -4.88 -33.90 20.21
N HIS A 184 -5.52 -32.91 20.81
CA HIS A 184 -6.98 -32.73 20.78
C HIS A 184 -7.39 -31.43 20.11
N TRP A 185 -6.55 -30.39 20.25
CA TRP A 185 -6.76 -29.08 19.64
C TRP A 185 -5.56 -28.64 18.84
N LEU A 186 -5.83 -28.16 17.63
CA LEU A 186 -4.83 -27.53 16.77
C LEU A 186 -5.17 -26.04 16.65
N VAL A 187 -4.31 -25.18 17.21
CA VAL A 187 -4.59 -23.76 17.40
C VAL A 187 -3.61 -22.91 16.61
N PHE A 188 -4.11 -22.09 15.71
CA PHE A 188 -3.32 -21.25 14.86
C PHE A 188 -3.46 -19.76 15.19
N THR A 189 -2.34 -19.12 15.43
CA THR A 189 -2.24 -17.67 15.66
C THR A 189 -1.93 -16.87 14.40
N SER A 190 -1.77 -17.53 13.24
CA SER A 190 -1.51 -16.86 11.96
C SER A 190 -1.82 -17.76 10.77
N ALA A 191 -2.16 -17.16 9.63
CA ALA A 191 -2.31 -17.87 8.36
C ALA A 191 -0.99 -18.49 7.87
N ALA A 192 0.17 -17.89 8.22
CA ALA A 192 1.48 -18.44 7.89
C ALA A 192 1.74 -19.77 8.61
N GLY A 193 1.39 -19.87 9.90
CA GLY A 193 1.47 -21.12 10.66
C GLY A 193 0.62 -22.22 10.05
N VAL A 194 -0.60 -21.89 9.60
CA VAL A 194 -1.46 -22.84 8.87
C VAL A 194 -0.75 -23.36 7.62
N THR A 195 -0.26 -22.43 6.79
CA THR A 195 0.39 -22.79 5.52
C THR A 195 1.60 -23.72 5.74
N VAL A 196 2.49 -23.36 6.66
CA VAL A 196 3.70 -24.17 6.96
C VAL A 196 3.32 -25.54 7.49
N PHE A 197 2.38 -25.61 8.44
CA PHE A 197 1.94 -26.88 9.02
C PHE A 197 1.39 -27.84 7.96
N PHE A 198 0.46 -27.37 7.13
CA PHE A 198 -0.15 -28.22 6.09
C PHE A 198 0.81 -28.56 4.95
N GLN A 199 1.74 -27.66 4.60
CA GLN A 199 2.80 -27.97 3.64
C GLN A 199 3.72 -29.07 4.15
N ARG A 200 4.11 -29.02 5.44
CA ARG A 200 4.94 -30.05 6.05
C ARG A 200 4.24 -31.39 6.17
N LEU A 201 2.96 -31.37 6.56
CA LEU A 201 2.09 -32.55 6.61
C LEU A 201 2.03 -33.23 5.20
N LYS A 202 1.82 -32.44 4.16
CA LYS A 202 1.85 -32.94 2.78
C LYS A 202 3.21 -33.46 2.35
N ALA A 203 4.30 -32.77 2.72
CA ALA A 203 5.65 -33.19 2.37
C ALA A 203 6.04 -34.53 3.00
N GLN A 204 5.48 -34.85 4.18
CA GLN A 204 5.64 -36.14 4.84
C GLN A 204 4.63 -37.20 4.39
N HIS A 205 3.83 -36.93 3.35
CA HIS A 205 2.78 -37.83 2.86
C HIS A 205 1.75 -38.25 3.93
N ILE A 206 1.52 -37.43 4.95
CA ILE A 206 0.50 -37.67 5.97
C ILE A 206 -0.86 -37.23 5.45
N ASP A 207 -1.83 -38.14 5.46
CA ASP A 207 -3.18 -37.86 4.97
C ASP A 207 -3.92 -36.91 5.92
N ILE A 208 -4.59 -35.91 5.34
CA ILE A 208 -5.37 -34.92 6.11
C ILE A 208 -6.48 -35.57 6.96
N ARG A 209 -6.98 -36.75 6.58
CA ARG A 209 -7.96 -37.51 7.35
C ARG A 209 -7.46 -37.93 8.73
N THR A 210 -6.14 -37.96 8.95
CA THR A 210 -5.56 -38.18 10.28
C THR A 210 -5.90 -37.10 11.28
N LEU A 211 -6.32 -35.91 10.80
CA LEU A 211 -6.75 -34.77 11.60
C LEU A 211 -8.23 -34.82 12.00
N ALA A 212 -9.01 -35.82 11.59
CA ALA A 212 -10.47 -35.85 11.75
C ALA A 212 -10.95 -35.83 13.21
N HIS A 213 -10.10 -36.22 14.16
CA HIS A 213 -10.40 -36.19 15.59
C HIS A 213 -10.06 -34.87 16.26
N LEU A 214 -9.30 -33.98 15.58
CA LEU A 214 -8.84 -32.70 16.12
C LEU A 214 -9.93 -31.63 16.02
N LYS A 215 -9.96 -30.77 17.04
CA LYS A 215 -10.65 -29.50 17.01
C LYS A 215 -9.69 -28.39 16.58
N PHE A 216 -10.21 -27.42 15.85
CA PHE A 216 -9.43 -26.34 15.26
C PHE A 216 -9.85 -25.00 15.85
N ALA A 217 -8.86 -24.20 16.27
CA ALA A 217 -9.09 -22.82 16.65
C ALA A 217 -8.17 -21.86 15.86
N ALA A 218 -8.69 -20.67 15.57
CA ALA A 218 -7.99 -19.63 14.87
C ALA A 218 -8.08 -18.30 15.62
N ILE A 219 -6.99 -17.52 15.60
CA ILE A 219 -6.97 -16.21 16.25
C ILE A 219 -7.92 -15.19 15.60
N GLY A 220 -8.26 -15.38 14.33
CA GLY A 220 -9.12 -14.45 13.60
C GLY A 220 -9.48 -14.94 12.21
N ARG A 221 -10.33 -14.18 11.50
CA ARG A 221 -10.92 -14.58 10.21
C ARG A 221 -9.91 -14.89 9.10
N ALA A 222 -8.77 -14.20 9.07
CA ALA A 222 -7.73 -14.47 8.05
C ALA A 222 -7.11 -15.85 8.24
N THR A 223 -6.85 -16.25 9.51
CA THR A 223 -6.34 -17.56 9.87
C THR A 223 -7.42 -18.65 9.68
N GLN A 224 -8.66 -18.35 10.02
CA GLN A 224 -9.82 -19.23 9.74
C GLN A 224 -9.91 -19.55 8.26
N LYS A 225 -9.93 -18.54 7.38
CA LYS A 225 -9.96 -18.74 5.91
C LYS A 225 -8.79 -19.57 5.40
N ALA A 226 -7.62 -19.46 6.01
CA ALA A 226 -6.46 -20.26 5.65
C ALA A 226 -6.67 -21.74 6.00
N ILE A 227 -7.35 -22.07 7.11
CA ILE A 227 -7.73 -23.43 7.50
C ILE A 227 -8.83 -23.94 6.56
N GLU A 228 -9.85 -23.14 6.30
CA GLU A 228 -10.96 -23.47 5.39
C GLU A 228 -10.49 -23.80 3.96
N ALA A 229 -9.39 -23.21 3.50
CA ALA A 229 -8.79 -23.53 2.21
C ALA A 229 -8.31 -24.99 2.08
N TYR A 230 -8.13 -25.68 3.21
CA TYR A 230 -7.86 -27.13 3.28
C TYR A 230 -9.12 -27.98 3.52
N GLY A 231 -10.32 -27.37 3.49
CA GLY A 231 -11.60 -28.06 3.67
C GLY A 231 -11.96 -28.32 5.15
N ILE A 232 -11.30 -27.67 6.09
CA ILE A 232 -11.52 -27.83 7.53
C ILE A 232 -12.17 -26.57 8.09
N PHE A 233 -13.25 -26.73 8.86
CA PHE A 233 -13.90 -25.63 9.56
C PHE A 233 -13.35 -25.50 10.99
N THR A 234 -13.26 -24.26 11.48
CA THR A 234 -12.79 -23.99 12.85
C THR A 234 -13.93 -24.19 13.86
N ASP A 235 -13.61 -24.85 14.96
CA ASP A 235 -14.53 -25.04 16.11
C ASP A 235 -14.59 -23.79 16.98
N TYR A 236 -13.50 -22.99 17.00
CA TYR A 236 -13.45 -21.78 17.82
C TYR A 236 -12.67 -20.64 17.14
N ILE A 237 -13.23 -19.45 17.25
CA ILE A 237 -12.61 -18.16 16.90
C ILE A 237 -13.09 -17.12 17.92
N PRO A 238 -12.20 -16.30 18.53
CA PRO A 238 -12.62 -15.28 19.47
C PRO A 238 -13.34 -14.11 18.76
N GLU A 239 -14.16 -13.38 19.49
CA GLU A 239 -14.82 -12.16 18.98
C GLU A 239 -13.82 -11.03 18.71
N ILE A 240 -12.78 -10.94 19.55
CA ILE A 240 -11.69 -9.97 19.43
C ILE A 240 -10.41 -10.71 19.01
N TYR A 241 -9.83 -10.35 17.86
CA TYR A 241 -8.76 -11.09 17.20
C TYR A 241 -7.36 -10.81 17.79
N HIS A 242 -7.15 -11.21 19.06
CA HIS A 242 -5.83 -11.17 19.70
C HIS A 242 -5.57 -12.41 20.57
N ALA A 243 -4.30 -12.62 20.91
CA ALA A 243 -3.84 -13.85 21.56
C ALA A 243 -4.50 -14.09 22.95
N GLU A 244 -4.72 -13.04 23.70
CA GLU A 244 -5.36 -13.13 25.03
C GLU A 244 -6.82 -13.61 24.92
N ALA A 245 -7.62 -13.01 24.03
CA ALA A 245 -9.02 -13.43 23.84
C ALA A 245 -9.12 -14.87 23.30
N LEU A 246 -8.18 -15.28 22.42
CA LEU A 246 -8.08 -16.65 21.96
C LEU A 246 -7.80 -17.59 23.13
N ALA A 247 -6.82 -17.26 23.99
CA ALA A 247 -6.47 -18.08 25.15
C ALA A 247 -7.61 -18.20 26.16
N GLN A 248 -8.24 -17.08 26.53
CA GLN A 248 -9.37 -17.05 27.47
C GLN A 248 -10.57 -17.87 26.96
N GLY A 249 -10.80 -17.87 25.65
CA GLY A 249 -11.82 -18.71 25.06
C GLY A 249 -11.44 -20.19 25.02
N LEU A 250 -10.20 -20.53 24.70
CA LEU A 250 -9.71 -21.91 24.73
C LEU A 250 -9.86 -22.53 26.11
N VAL A 251 -9.59 -21.78 27.19
CA VAL A 251 -9.80 -22.21 28.57
C VAL A 251 -11.21 -22.72 28.81
N LYS A 252 -12.22 -22.17 28.13
CA LYS A 252 -13.64 -22.58 28.27
C LYS A 252 -13.99 -23.79 27.40
N HIS A 253 -13.23 -24.08 26.36
CA HIS A 253 -13.54 -25.10 25.36
C HIS A 253 -12.71 -26.38 25.53
N VAL A 254 -11.47 -26.25 26.01
CA VAL A 254 -10.53 -27.35 26.22
C VAL A 254 -10.92 -28.09 27.49
N LYS A 255 -11.12 -29.42 27.40
CA LYS A 255 -11.46 -30.26 28.56
C LYS A 255 -10.19 -30.67 29.32
N GLN A 256 -10.38 -31.03 30.57
CA GLN A 256 -9.31 -31.56 31.39
C GLN A 256 -8.72 -32.83 30.75
N GLY A 257 -7.38 -32.87 30.60
CA GLY A 257 -6.66 -33.96 29.97
C GLY A 257 -6.51 -33.83 28.44
N GLU A 258 -7.16 -32.84 27.79
CA GLU A 258 -6.93 -32.53 26.38
C GLU A 258 -5.64 -31.75 26.23
N THR A 259 -4.91 -32.01 25.12
CA THR A 259 -3.64 -31.34 24.76
C THR A 259 -3.84 -30.42 23.58
N VAL A 260 -3.30 -29.19 23.67
CA VAL A 260 -3.33 -28.17 22.63
C VAL A 260 -2.00 -28.11 21.89
N LEU A 261 -2.00 -28.22 20.58
CA LEU A 261 -0.81 -27.97 19.74
C LEU A 261 -0.88 -26.57 19.14
N LEU A 262 0.22 -25.80 19.28
CA LEU A 262 0.35 -24.41 18.87
C LEU A 262 1.41 -24.22 17.78
N PRO A 263 1.16 -24.55 16.50
CA PRO A 263 2.10 -24.24 15.42
C PRO A 263 2.12 -22.73 15.16
N ARG A 264 3.19 -22.04 15.58
CA ARG A 264 3.25 -20.56 15.53
C ARG A 264 4.63 -20.02 15.15
N ALA A 265 4.76 -18.70 15.11
CA ALA A 265 6.05 -18.03 14.92
C ALA A 265 7.00 -18.32 16.09
N MET A 266 8.30 -18.38 15.80
CA MET A 266 9.35 -18.49 16.83
C MET A 266 9.31 -17.31 17.81
N GLU A 267 8.95 -16.13 17.33
CA GLU A 267 8.80 -14.90 18.12
C GLU A 267 7.36 -14.71 18.65
N GLY A 268 6.63 -15.80 18.90
CA GLY A 268 5.26 -15.75 19.42
C GLY A 268 5.20 -15.08 20.80
N THR A 269 4.16 -14.25 21.03
CA THR A 269 3.98 -13.61 22.34
C THR A 269 3.70 -14.66 23.43
N PRO A 270 4.26 -14.54 24.64
CA PRO A 270 4.06 -15.50 25.72
C PRO A 270 2.64 -15.51 26.29
N CYS A 271 1.88 -14.45 26.11
CA CYS A 271 0.53 -14.27 26.70
C CYS A 271 -0.41 -15.50 26.51
N LEU A 272 -0.39 -16.13 25.31
CA LEU A 272 -1.22 -17.32 25.04
C LEU A 272 -0.82 -18.51 25.92
N THR A 273 0.49 -18.79 25.99
CA THR A 273 1.03 -19.91 26.78
C THR A 273 0.90 -19.67 28.28
N GLU A 274 1.15 -18.46 28.76
CA GLU A 274 0.98 -18.07 30.16
C GLU A 274 -0.48 -18.27 30.65
N ILE A 275 -1.48 -17.93 29.82
CA ILE A 275 -2.87 -18.15 30.19
C ILE A 275 -3.20 -19.64 30.23
N LEU A 276 -2.73 -20.45 29.28
CA LEU A 276 -2.95 -21.90 29.28
C LEU A 276 -2.29 -22.55 30.49
N GLU A 277 -1.05 -22.16 30.84
CA GLU A 277 -0.33 -22.63 32.05
C GLU A 277 -1.10 -22.29 33.33
N ASN A 278 -1.54 -21.05 33.47
CA ASN A 278 -2.28 -20.60 34.66
C ASN A 278 -3.59 -21.36 34.86
N HIS A 279 -4.13 -21.99 33.82
CA HIS A 279 -5.36 -22.80 33.88
C HIS A 279 -5.08 -24.31 33.80
N ASN A 280 -3.84 -24.75 33.95
CA ASN A 280 -3.41 -26.15 33.91
C ASN A 280 -3.84 -26.88 32.62
N ILE A 281 -3.83 -26.18 31.47
CA ILE A 281 -4.09 -26.78 30.16
C ILE A 281 -2.77 -27.26 29.58
N SER A 282 -2.70 -28.54 29.23
CA SER A 282 -1.54 -29.11 28.54
C SER A 282 -1.41 -28.55 27.14
N TYR A 283 -0.23 -28.04 26.79
CA TYR A 283 0.00 -27.54 25.44
C TYR A 283 1.42 -27.92 24.95
N ILE A 284 1.57 -27.91 23.63
CA ILE A 284 2.84 -28.07 22.93
C ILE A 284 3.05 -26.80 22.11
N ASP A 285 4.02 -25.97 22.54
CA ASP A 285 4.41 -24.78 21.79
C ASP A 285 5.41 -25.18 20.69
N LEU A 286 5.01 -24.99 19.43
CA LEU A 286 5.73 -25.49 18.29
C LEU A 286 6.08 -24.38 17.32
N PRO A 287 7.29 -23.80 17.40
CA PRO A 287 7.77 -22.87 16.39
C PRO A 287 7.87 -23.55 15.02
N VAL A 288 7.15 -23.06 14.03
CA VAL A 288 7.16 -23.62 12.66
C VAL A 288 7.70 -22.66 11.62
N TYR A 289 7.76 -21.36 11.95
CA TYR A 289 8.36 -20.34 11.08
C TYR A 289 8.97 -19.22 11.92
N ARG A 290 9.83 -18.43 11.30
CA ARG A 290 10.41 -17.20 11.87
C ARG A 290 10.14 -16.01 10.97
N THR A 291 10.10 -14.82 11.57
CA THR A 291 10.03 -13.55 10.85
C THR A 291 11.44 -13.05 10.57
N VAL A 292 11.78 -12.93 9.30
CA VAL A 292 13.07 -12.38 8.87
C VAL A 292 12.86 -10.96 8.37
N TYR A 293 13.61 -10.03 8.94
CA TYR A 293 13.63 -8.66 8.48
C TYR A 293 14.41 -8.57 7.17
N LYS A 294 13.79 -8.02 6.14
CA LYS A 294 14.48 -7.69 4.91
C LYS A 294 15.10 -6.31 5.03
N THR A 295 16.27 -6.15 4.43
CA THR A 295 16.79 -4.82 4.12
C THR A 295 16.24 -4.45 2.75
N PRO A 296 15.13 -3.68 2.64
CA PRO A 296 14.64 -3.21 1.36
C PRO A 296 15.64 -2.21 0.79
N VAL A 297 15.55 -1.98 -0.51
CA VAL A 297 16.26 -0.86 -1.13
C VAL A 297 15.77 0.42 -0.46
N PRO A 298 16.65 1.26 0.10
CA PRO A 298 16.24 2.49 0.75
C PRO A 298 15.40 3.33 -0.19
N CYS A 299 14.21 3.74 0.26
CA CYS A 299 13.40 4.73 -0.44
C CYS A 299 13.45 6.06 0.32
N SER A 300 13.38 7.17 -0.40
CA SER A 300 13.19 8.47 0.23
C SER A 300 11.82 8.53 0.88
N LEU A 301 11.75 9.01 2.11
CA LEU A 301 10.49 9.33 2.78
C LEU A 301 9.97 10.72 2.42
N GLU A 302 10.70 11.45 1.61
CA GLU A 302 10.27 12.73 1.06
C GLU A 302 8.97 12.54 0.26
N ASN A 303 8.02 13.40 0.53
CA ASN A 303 6.69 13.35 -0.08
C ASN A 303 5.90 12.04 0.19
N VAL A 304 6.20 11.32 1.26
CA VAL A 304 5.36 10.22 1.78
C VAL A 304 4.41 10.77 2.83
N ASP A 305 3.12 10.52 2.68
CA ASP A 305 2.09 10.97 3.62
C ASP A 305 1.91 10.01 4.79
N ALA A 306 2.00 8.71 4.52
CA ALA A 306 1.68 7.70 5.52
C ALA A 306 2.33 6.36 5.26
N VAL A 307 2.39 5.54 6.30
CA VAL A 307 2.79 4.13 6.24
C VAL A 307 1.68 3.27 6.82
N ALA A 308 1.34 2.18 6.16
CA ALA A 308 0.33 1.23 6.62
C ALA A 308 0.98 -0.05 7.16
N PHE A 309 0.69 -0.36 8.42
CA PHE A 309 1.23 -1.48 9.19
C PHE A 309 0.16 -2.49 9.53
N THR A 310 0.44 -3.76 9.27
CA THR A 310 -0.47 -4.88 9.55
C THR A 310 -0.02 -5.78 10.68
N SER A 311 1.10 -5.45 11.34
CA SER A 311 1.62 -6.13 12.54
C SER A 311 2.76 -5.33 13.16
N ALA A 312 3.07 -5.57 14.44
CA ALA A 312 4.24 -5.00 15.10
C ALA A 312 5.56 -5.37 14.41
N SER A 313 5.66 -6.57 13.84
CA SER A 313 6.84 -6.99 13.10
C SER A 313 7.05 -6.18 11.80
N THR A 314 5.97 -5.74 11.13
CA THR A 314 6.10 -4.85 9.96
C THR A 314 6.56 -3.45 10.35
N VAL A 315 6.21 -2.96 11.55
CA VAL A 315 6.74 -1.70 12.09
C VAL A 315 8.25 -1.82 12.32
N ARG A 316 8.67 -2.86 13.07
CA ARG A 316 10.11 -3.11 13.31
C ARG A 316 10.91 -3.24 12.03
N GLY A 317 10.37 -4.00 11.07
CA GLY A 317 11.02 -4.19 9.77
C GLY A 317 11.17 -2.90 8.98
N PHE A 318 10.16 -2.04 9.00
CA PHE A 318 10.20 -0.73 8.36
C PHE A 318 11.26 0.18 9.03
N CYS A 319 11.22 0.31 10.35
CA CYS A 319 12.19 1.14 11.08
C CYS A 319 13.63 0.64 10.91
N ASN A 320 13.84 -0.68 10.89
CA ASN A 320 15.15 -1.27 10.57
C ASN A 320 15.64 -0.91 9.16
N ALA A 321 14.72 -0.88 8.19
CA ALA A 321 15.04 -0.54 6.81
C ALA A 321 15.33 0.95 6.60
N MET A 322 14.72 1.82 7.42
CA MET A 322 14.79 3.28 7.36
C MET A 322 15.68 3.86 8.46
N GLN A 323 16.78 3.17 8.82
CA GLN A 323 17.72 3.64 9.83
C GLN A 323 18.13 5.08 9.60
N ASN A 324 18.22 5.87 10.68
CA ASN A 324 18.59 7.29 10.67
C ASN A 324 17.58 8.27 10.06
N GLN A 325 16.31 7.86 9.83
CA GLN A 325 15.25 8.78 9.39
C GLN A 325 14.26 9.06 10.53
N SER A 326 13.70 10.27 10.55
CA SER A 326 12.63 10.63 11.48
C SER A 326 11.26 10.25 10.89
N PHE A 327 10.38 9.70 11.74
CA PHE A 327 9.02 9.28 11.35
C PHE A 327 7.93 10.19 11.92
N THR A 328 8.29 11.27 12.62
CA THR A 328 7.35 12.15 13.33
C THR A 328 6.34 12.83 12.41
N HIS A 329 6.70 13.07 11.15
CA HIS A 329 5.84 13.68 10.15
C HIS A 329 4.91 12.68 9.46
N LEU A 330 5.19 11.38 9.55
CA LEU A 330 4.41 10.32 8.89
C LEU A 330 3.21 9.91 9.75
N ARG A 331 2.08 9.67 9.10
CA ARG A 331 0.97 8.96 9.72
C ARG A 331 1.20 7.46 9.67
N ALA A 332 1.04 6.78 10.80
CA ALA A 332 1.10 5.34 10.90
C ALA A 332 -0.33 4.77 10.98
N TYR A 333 -0.81 4.18 9.90
CA TYR A 333 -2.07 3.45 9.91
C TYR A 333 -1.83 2.03 10.40
N CYS A 334 -2.42 1.69 11.53
CA CYS A 334 -2.17 0.45 12.25
C CYS A 334 -3.42 -0.44 12.27
N ILE A 335 -3.24 -1.73 11.98
CA ILE A 335 -4.35 -2.69 11.94
C ILE A 335 -4.98 -2.94 13.33
N GLY A 336 -4.26 -2.64 14.41
CA GLY A 336 -4.72 -2.84 15.78
C GLY A 336 -3.76 -2.23 16.81
N ASN A 337 -4.18 -2.30 18.10
CA ASN A 337 -3.49 -1.63 19.22
C ASN A 337 -2.02 -2.04 19.36
N GLN A 338 -1.69 -3.34 19.35
CA GLN A 338 -0.31 -3.82 19.47
C GLN A 338 0.62 -3.24 18.37
N THR A 339 0.08 -3.07 17.16
CA THR A 339 0.81 -2.45 16.05
C THR A 339 1.03 -0.97 16.28
N ALA A 340 0.02 -0.27 16.82
CA ALA A 340 0.10 1.15 17.11
C ALA A 340 1.06 1.46 18.27
N ASP A 341 1.04 0.64 19.31
CA ASP A 341 1.94 0.79 20.46
C ASP A 341 3.39 0.60 20.05
N GLU A 342 3.66 -0.38 19.18
CA GLU A 342 5.01 -0.56 18.62
C GLU A 342 5.41 0.60 17.70
N ALA A 343 4.50 1.16 16.91
CA ALA A 343 4.77 2.33 16.08
C ALA A 343 5.11 3.55 16.93
N LYS A 344 4.36 3.83 18.01
CA LYS A 344 4.65 4.90 18.97
C LYS A 344 6.01 4.69 19.61
N ARG A 345 6.31 3.48 20.09
CA ARG A 345 7.61 3.14 20.70
C ARG A 345 8.78 3.42 19.76
N LEU A 346 8.58 3.24 18.45
CA LEU A 346 9.61 3.43 17.42
C LEU A 346 9.60 4.82 16.76
N GLY A 347 8.87 5.80 17.34
CA GLY A 347 9.00 7.22 16.99
C GLY A 347 7.93 7.78 16.05
N PHE A 348 6.83 7.06 15.80
CA PHE A 348 5.68 7.62 15.09
C PHE A 348 4.82 8.45 16.05
N ALA A 349 4.71 9.73 15.78
CA ALA A 349 3.89 10.64 16.60
C ALA A 349 2.38 10.51 16.35
N ASN A 350 2.00 10.13 15.12
CA ASN A 350 0.62 10.10 14.67
C ASN A 350 0.21 8.68 14.25
N CYS A 351 -0.37 7.92 15.20
CA CYS A 351 -0.81 6.55 14.97
C CYS A 351 -2.35 6.49 14.94
N ILE A 352 -2.89 5.95 13.86
CA ILE A 352 -4.33 5.81 13.61
C ILE A 352 -4.65 4.32 13.52
N ILE A 353 -5.64 3.88 14.30
CA ILE A 353 -5.94 2.46 14.48
C ILE A 353 -7.23 2.12 13.76
N ALA A 354 -7.23 1.02 13.01
CA ALA A 354 -8.43 0.48 12.38
C ALA A 354 -9.44 0.03 13.43
N LYS A 355 -10.74 0.21 13.15
CA LYS A 355 -11.83 -0.18 14.06
C LYS A 355 -11.85 -1.70 14.30
N GLU A 356 -11.52 -2.47 13.27
CA GLU A 356 -11.36 -3.93 13.32
C GLU A 356 -10.01 -4.32 12.76
N ALA A 357 -9.44 -5.44 13.25
CA ALA A 357 -8.15 -5.95 12.78
C ALA A 357 -8.26 -6.64 11.40
N THR A 358 -8.83 -5.94 10.41
CA THR A 358 -9.02 -6.41 9.04
C THR A 358 -8.41 -5.42 8.03
N ILE A 359 -8.06 -5.91 6.85
CA ILE A 359 -7.55 -5.05 5.76
C ILE A 359 -8.62 -4.06 5.31
N ASP A 360 -9.88 -4.48 5.27
CA ASP A 360 -10.98 -3.62 4.82
C ASP A 360 -11.21 -2.46 5.79
N SER A 361 -11.18 -2.72 7.10
CA SER A 361 -11.26 -1.67 8.12
C SER A 361 -10.04 -0.74 8.08
N LEU A 362 -8.83 -1.28 7.78
CA LEU A 362 -7.64 -0.46 7.62
C LEU A 362 -7.74 0.45 6.38
N VAL A 363 -8.25 -0.05 5.25
CA VAL A 363 -8.52 0.76 4.06
C VAL A 363 -9.54 1.85 4.36
N GLN A 364 -10.61 1.50 5.07
CA GLN A 364 -11.67 2.44 5.41
C GLN A 364 -11.15 3.62 6.25
N ILE A 365 -10.39 3.36 7.31
CA ILE A 365 -9.84 4.44 8.16
C ILE A 365 -8.83 5.32 7.42
N ILE A 366 -8.05 4.74 6.48
CA ILE A 366 -7.18 5.50 5.60
C ILE A 366 -8.01 6.47 4.74
N VAL A 367 -9.09 5.99 4.12
CA VAL A 367 -9.98 6.83 3.30
C VAL A 367 -10.61 7.93 4.14
N GLU A 368 -11.21 7.60 5.28
CA GLU A 368 -11.85 8.57 6.18
C GLU A 368 -10.88 9.70 6.57
N THR A 369 -9.65 9.34 6.93
CA THR A 369 -8.65 10.30 7.40
C THR A 369 -8.10 11.17 6.26
N GLU A 370 -7.75 10.57 5.11
CA GLU A 370 -7.16 11.32 4.00
C GLU A 370 -8.19 12.20 3.30
N THR A 371 -9.46 11.80 3.23
CA THR A 371 -10.54 12.62 2.70
C THR A 371 -10.80 13.85 3.59
N ALA A 372 -10.90 13.66 4.90
CA ALA A 372 -11.07 14.76 5.85
C ALA A 372 -9.93 15.80 5.82
N LYS A 373 -8.70 15.38 5.44
CA LYS A 373 -7.58 16.32 5.22
C LYS A 373 -7.80 17.21 4.00
N LYS A 374 -8.33 16.64 2.91
CA LYS A 374 -8.58 17.39 1.66
C LYS A 374 -9.64 18.47 1.82
N GLU A 375 -10.64 18.24 2.66
CA GLU A 375 -11.72 19.22 2.92
C GLU A 375 -11.25 20.40 3.78
N ARG A 376 -10.06 20.32 4.40
CA ARG A 376 -9.49 21.38 5.24
C ARG A 376 -8.45 22.25 4.55
N ILE A 377 -8.06 21.90 3.33
CA ILE A 377 -7.12 22.65 2.47
C ILE A 377 -7.90 23.39 1.38
#